data_09a8548650e67d22ac3d3b45e006192b
#
_entry.id   09a8548650e67d22ac3d3b45e006192b
#
_cell.length_a   1.000
_cell.length_b   1.000
_cell.length_c   1.000
_cell.angle_alpha   90.00
_cell.angle_beta   90.00
_cell.angle_gamma   90.00
#
_symmetry.space_group_name_H-M   'P 1'
#
loop_
_entity.id
_entity.type
_entity.pdbx_description
1 polymer ?
#
loop_
_entity_poly.entity_id
_entity_poly.type
_entity_poly.pdbx_seq_one_letter_code
_entity_poly.pdbx_strand_id
1 'polypeptide(L)'
;MKPFSTEPVTLIEEVFPQDTNSYDTLFGGRLLSVMDKAAGIACSKFAHREFVTISIDTLTFKAPARQGDLIEVTGRVVFTSTHTAGVKVTACAMTKSDWETRVICEGYFFMVAIDSMMRPIPICLLYTSPSPRD
;
A
#
# COMPACT_ATOMS: atom_id res chain seq x y z
N MET A 1 2.06 -1.90 -26.92
CA MET A 1 1.84 -2.34 -25.54
C MET A 1 2.45 -1.35 -24.56
N LYS A 2 1.71 -1.06 -23.52
CA LYS A 2 2.13 -0.09 -22.53
C LYS A 2 2.92 -0.79 -21.42
N PRO A 3 4.08 -0.27 -21.01
CA PRO A 3 4.80 -0.91 -19.92
C PRO A 3 4.06 -0.76 -18.60
N PHE A 4 4.40 -1.62 -17.65
CA PHE A 4 3.89 -1.51 -16.30
C PHE A 4 4.34 -0.20 -15.67
N SER A 5 3.44 0.41 -14.90
CA SER A 5 3.79 1.58 -14.11
C SER A 5 4.38 1.12 -12.78
N THR A 6 5.53 1.68 -12.42
CA THR A 6 6.14 1.44 -11.11
C THR A 6 6.07 2.69 -10.25
N GLU A 7 5.32 3.66 -10.67
CA GLU A 7 5.16 4.89 -9.88
C GLU A 7 4.44 4.61 -8.58
N PRO A 8 4.85 5.27 -7.50
CA PRO A 8 4.19 5.07 -6.22
C PRO A 8 2.79 5.66 -6.19
N VAL A 9 1.98 5.11 -5.30
CA VAL A 9 0.66 5.65 -4.97
C VAL A 9 0.77 6.24 -3.58
N THR A 10 0.28 7.46 -3.41
CA THR A 10 0.33 8.16 -2.14
C THR A 10 -1.07 8.51 -1.67
N LEU A 11 -1.37 8.14 -0.43
CA LEU A 11 -2.61 8.51 0.24
C LEU A 11 -2.26 9.44 1.39
N ILE A 12 -3.07 10.47 1.58
CA ILE A 12 -2.88 11.42 2.67
C ILE A 12 -4.15 11.48 3.49
N GLU A 13 -4.02 11.34 4.80
CA GLU A 13 -5.15 11.40 5.73
C GLU A 13 -4.76 12.16 6.98
N GLU A 14 -5.75 12.72 7.63
CA GLU A 14 -5.55 13.39 8.91
C GLU A 14 -5.90 12.43 10.04
N VAL A 15 -5.18 12.53 11.15
CA VAL A 15 -5.44 11.71 12.34
C VAL A 15 -6.50 12.39 13.17
N PHE A 16 -7.72 11.83 13.17
CA PHE A 16 -8.84 12.35 13.95
C PHE A 16 -8.94 11.63 15.30
N PRO A 17 -9.71 12.17 16.27
CA PRO A 17 -9.83 11.53 17.58
C PRO A 17 -10.24 10.06 17.52
N GLN A 18 -11.14 9.69 16.62
CA GLN A 18 -11.59 8.31 16.49
C GLN A 18 -10.52 7.37 15.95
N ASP A 19 -9.43 7.93 15.43
CA ASP A 19 -8.32 7.13 14.91
C ASP A 19 -7.26 6.87 15.97
N THR A 20 -7.46 7.36 17.20
CA THR A 20 -6.44 7.32 18.24
C THR A 20 -6.77 6.34 19.34
N ASN A 21 -5.73 5.92 20.05
CA ASN A 21 -5.83 5.06 21.22
C ASN A 21 -5.88 5.92 22.49
N SER A 22 -5.81 5.27 23.66
CA SER A 22 -5.88 5.98 24.95
C SER A 22 -4.67 6.89 25.20
N TYR A 23 -3.65 6.82 24.39
CA TYR A 23 -2.45 7.68 24.50
C TYR A 23 -2.48 8.85 23.52
N ASP A 24 -3.61 9.06 22.84
CA ASP A 24 -3.77 10.12 21.82
C ASP A 24 -2.85 9.95 20.63
N THR A 25 -2.41 8.73 20.36
CA THR A 25 -1.63 8.42 19.17
C THR A 25 -2.43 7.57 18.21
N LEU A 26 -2.06 7.65 16.94
CA LEU A 26 -2.74 6.90 15.88
C LEU A 26 -2.75 5.42 16.21
N PHE A 27 -3.93 4.82 16.18
CA PHE A 27 -4.12 3.42 16.44
C PHE A 27 -3.45 2.58 15.34
N GLY A 28 -2.64 1.60 15.76
CA GLY A 28 -1.86 0.79 14.80
C GLY A 28 -2.71 0.08 13.77
N GLY A 29 -3.87 -0.44 14.16
CA GLY A 29 -4.76 -1.09 13.21
C GLY A 29 -5.32 -0.13 12.17
N ARG A 30 -5.59 1.12 12.55
CA ARG A 30 -6.04 2.13 11.61
C ARG A 30 -4.94 2.45 10.59
N LEU A 31 -3.71 2.62 11.08
CA LEU A 31 -2.58 2.87 10.20
C LEU A 31 -2.40 1.71 9.22
N LEU A 32 -2.45 0.47 9.72
CA LEU A 32 -2.33 -0.70 8.85
C LEU A 32 -3.40 -0.74 7.79
N SER A 33 -4.63 -0.35 8.11
CA SER A 33 -5.71 -0.35 7.11
C SER A 33 -5.43 0.64 5.98
N VAL A 34 -4.84 1.79 6.28
CA VAL A 34 -4.48 2.76 5.26
C VAL A 34 -3.31 2.23 4.42
N MET A 35 -2.33 1.60 5.07
CA MET A 35 -1.19 1.02 4.37
C MET A 35 -1.64 -0.11 3.44
N ASP A 36 -2.57 -0.94 3.90
CA ASP A 36 -3.12 -2.01 3.07
C ASP A 36 -3.85 -1.45 1.84
N LYS A 37 -4.61 -0.39 2.05
CA LYS A 37 -5.29 0.28 0.94
C LYS A 37 -4.30 0.82 -0.07
N ALA A 38 -3.24 1.46 0.39
CA ALA A 38 -2.20 1.98 -0.50
C ALA A 38 -1.54 0.85 -1.30
N ALA A 39 -1.28 -0.28 -0.65
CA ALA A 39 -0.69 -1.44 -1.31
C ALA A 39 -1.60 -1.97 -2.41
N GLY A 40 -2.90 -2.11 -2.11
CA GLY A 40 -3.87 -2.60 -3.10
C GLY A 40 -4.01 -1.67 -4.29
N ILE A 41 -4.07 -0.37 -4.04
CA ILE A 41 -4.19 0.61 -5.12
C ILE A 41 -2.92 0.62 -5.97
N ALA A 42 -1.75 0.51 -5.35
CA ALA A 42 -0.49 0.46 -6.09
C ALA A 42 -0.46 -0.74 -7.04
N CYS A 43 -0.92 -1.90 -6.56
CA CYS A 43 -0.97 -3.10 -7.39
C CYS A 43 -1.96 -2.95 -8.54
N SER A 44 -3.15 -2.41 -8.26
CA SER A 44 -4.17 -2.25 -9.29
C SER A 44 -3.75 -1.24 -10.35
N LYS A 45 -3.05 -0.20 -9.94
CA LYS A 45 -2.49 0.77 -10.89
C LYS A 45 -1.41 0.11 -11.74
N PHE A 46 -0.59 -0.74 -11.13
CA PHE A 46 0.50 -1.42 -11.82
C PHE A 46 -0.01 -2.41 -12.86
N ALA A 47 -1.01 -3.23 -12.53
CA ALA A 47 -1.40 -4.37 -13.35
C ALA A 47 -2.86 -4.36 -13.79
N HIS A 48 -3.67 -3.40 -13.35
CA HIS A 48 -5.08 -3.25 -13.71
C HIS A 48 -5.90 -4.50 -13.38
N ARG A 49 -5.64 -5.09 -12.21
CA ARG A 49 -6.36 -6.25 -11.70
C ARG A 49 -6.73 -6.01 -10.25
N GLU A 50 -7.62 -6.87 -9.74
CA GLU A 50 -7.93 -6.87 -8.31
C GLU A 50 -6.86 -7.66 -7.57
N PHE A 51 -6.49 -7.18 -6.40
CA PHE A 51 -5.48 -7.82 -5.57
C PHE A 51 -5.97 -7.94 -4.14
N VAL A 52 -5.53 -9.03 -3.48
CA VAL A 52 -5.76 -9.20 -2.05
C VAL A 52 -4.44 -9.41 -1.35
N THR A 53 -4.37 -8.97 -0.09
CA THR A 53 -3.17 -9.12 0.72
C THR A 53 -3.10 -10.53 1.26
N ILE A 54 -1.95 -11.19 1.08
CA ILE A 54 -1.74 -12.54 1.61
C ILE A 54 -0.77 -12.55 2.78
N SER A 55 0.13 -11.57 2.85
CA SER A 55 1.04 -11.49 3.99
C SER A 55 1.66 -10.10 4.05
N ILE A 56 2.15 -9.76 5.24
CA ILE A 56 2.87 -8.53 5.48
C ILE A 56 4.17 -8.94 6.17
N ASP A 57 5.29 -8.47 5.65
CA ASP A 57 6.59 -8.86 6.15
C ASP A 57 7.39 -7.64 6.58
N THR A 58 8.20 -7.83 7.59
CA THR A 58 9.14 -6.80 8.07
C THR A 58 8.41 -5.48 8.39
N LEU A 59 7.24 -5.61 9.03
CA LEU A 59 6.48 -4.44 9.44
C LEU A 59 7.10 -3.85 10.71
N THR A 60 7.52 -2.59 10.62
CA THR A 60 8.20 -1.94 11.72
C THR A 60 7.54 -0.62 12.05
N PHE A 61 7.06 -0.47 13.29
CA PHE A 61 6.54 0.79 13.81
C PHE A 61 7.72 1.56 14.41
N LYS A 62 7.99 2.75 13.89
CA LYS A 62 9.18 3.51 14.27
C LYS A 62 8.90 4.70 15.15
N ALA A 63 7.72 5.30 15.01
CA ALA A 63 7.37 6.50 15.77
C ALA A 63 5.86 6.65 15.79
N PRO A 64 5.29 7.33 16.79
CA PRO A 64 3.85 7.57 16.82
C PRO A 64 3.46 8.75 15.95
N ALA A 65 2.21 8.74 15.48
CA ALA A 65 1.54 9.92 14.97
C ALA A 65 0.51 10.33 16.00
N ARG A 66 0.26 11.62 16.11
CA ARG A 66 -0.64 12.16 17.14
C ARG A 66 -1.89 12.70 16.49
N GLN A 67 -2.93 12.86 17.29
CA GLN A 67 -4.15 13.51 16.84
C GLN A 67 -3.80 14.86 16.22
N GLY A 68 -4.36 15.14 15.04
CA GLY A 68 -4.10 16.38 14.34
C GLY A 68 -2.97 16.31 13.34
N ASP A 69 -2.12 15.28 13.41
CA ASP A 69 -1.08 15.09 12.41
C ASP A 69 -1.68 14.68 11.08
N LEU A 70 -0.95 14.92 10.00
CA LEU A 70 -1.25 14.33 8.71
C LEU A 70 -0.38 13.09 8.54
N ILE A 71 -0.94 12.06 7.92
CA ILE A 71 -0.15 10.90 7.55
C ILE A 71 -0.11 10.79 6.04
N GLU A 72 1.06 10.45 5.52
CA GLU A 72 1.29 10.25 4.10
C GLU A 72 1.77 8.82 3.93
N VAL A 73 0.98 8.02 3.21
CA VAL A 73 1.27 6.59 3.04
C VAL A 73 1.56 6.35 1.57
N THR A 74 2.74 5.85 1.28
CA THR A 74 3.19 5.63 -0.08
C THR A 74 3.43 4.15 -0.31
N GLY A 75 2.81 3.61 -1.36
CA GLY A 75 2.99 2.23 -1.78
C GLY A 75 3.64 2.17 -3.15
N ARG A 76 4.66 1.33 -3.30
CA ARG A 76 5.36 1.15 -4.55
C ARG A 76 5.56 -0.35 -4.79
N VAL A 77 5.17 -0.82 -5.97
CA VAL A 77 5.42 -2.20 -6.35
C VAL A 77 6.92 -2.34 -6.62
N VAL A 78 7.58 -3.24 -5.88
CA VAL A 78 9.03 -3.41 -5.98
C VAL A 78 9.42 -4.81 -6.45
N PHE A 79 8.45 -5.73 -6.52
CA PHE A 79 8.73 -7.12 -6.85
C PHE A 79 7.48 -7.74 -7.43
N THR A 80 7.64 -8.60 -8.45
CA THR A 80 6.52 -9.40 -8.95
C THR A 80 6.99 -10.81 -9.28
N SER A 81 6.08 -11.75 -9.11
CA SER A 81 6.21 -13.10 -9.63
C SER A 81 5.00 -13.36 -10.51
N THR A 82 4.71 -14.62 -10.82
CA THR A 82 3.60 -14.93 -11.72
C THR A 82 2.26 -14.41 -11.19
N HIS A 83 1.97 -14.61 -9.91
CA HIS A 83 0.67 -14.26 -9.31
C HIS A 83 0.79 -13.24 -8.19
N THR A 84 1.98 -12.92 -7.74
CA THR A 84 2.21 -12.14 -6.53
C THR A 84 2.96 -10.85 -6.85
N ALA A 85 2.56 -9.78 -6.19
CA ALA A 85 3.29 -8.52 -6.22
C ALA A 85 3.72 -8.18 -4.80
N GLY A 86 4.97 -7.72 -4.66
CA GLY A 86 5.46 -7.20 -3.40
C GLY A 86 5.45 -5.69 -3.44
N VAL A 87 4.84 -5.07 -2.44
CA VAL A 87 4.70 -3.62 -2.36
C VAL A 87 5.41 -3.12 -1.12
N LYS A 88 6.34 -2.20 -1.31
CA LYS A 88 6.92 -1.51 -0.18
C LYS A 88 5.99 -0.37 0.19
N VAL A 89 5.55 -0.34 1.45
CA VAL A 89 4.65 0.69 1.94
C VAL A 89 5.33 1.43 3.07
N THR A 90 5.39 2.74 2.94
CA THR A 90 6.01 3.62 3.94
C THR A 90 4.99 4.64 4.39
N ALA A 91 4.83 4.76 5.70
CA ALA A 91 3.95 5.75 6.29
C ALA A 91 4.78 6.79 7.02
N CYS A 92 4.49 8.05 6.72
CA CYS A 92 5.13 9.18 7.37
C CYS A 92 4.09 10.03 8.05
N ALA A 93 4.47 10.74 9.10
CA ALA A 93 3.61 11.71 9.75
C ALA A 93 4.22 13.09 9.65
N MET A 94 3.34 14.09 9.55
CA MET A 94 3.74 15.49 9.46
C MET A 94 2.93 16.27 10.48
N THR A 95 3.63 17.08 11.27
CA THR A 95 2.98 17.98 12.20
C THR A 95 2.59 19.24 11.44
N LYS A 96 1.33 19.66 11.57
CA LYS A 96 0.83 20.78 10.77
C LYS A 96 1.57 22.09 11.02
N SER A 97 2.14 22.26 12.21
CA SER A 97 2.79 23.52 12.55
C SER A 97 4.10 23.75 11.81
N ASP A 98 4.82 22.68 11.47
CA ASP A 98 6.14 22.83 10.87
C ASP A 98 6.36 21.94 9.63
N TRP A 99 5.42 21.04 9.33
CA TRP A 99 5.50 20.11 8.21
C TRP A 99 6.71 19.19 8.24
N GLU A 100 7.35 19.08 9.41
CA GLU A 100 8.44 18.11 9.51
C GLU A 100 7.91 16.70 9.32
N THR A 101 8.56 15.97 8.41
CA THR A 101 8.14 14.62 8.05
C THR A 101 8.99 13.61 8.79
N ARG A 102 8.34 12.61 9.39
CA ARG A 102 9.04 11.52 10.05
C ARG A 102 8.42 10.20 9.63
N VAL A 103 9.24 9.19 9.44
CA VAL A 103 8.75 7.85 9.12
C VAL A 103 8.17 7.25 10.39
N ILE A 104 6.91 6.80 10.32
CA ILE A 104 6.26 6.20 11.48
C ILE A 104 6.10 4.69 11.36
N CYS A 105 6.05 4.18 10.12
CA CYS A 105 5.90 2.73 9.92
C CYS A 105 6.32 2.39 8.50
N GLU A 106 6.87 1.18 8.32
CA GLU A 106 7.12 0.69 6.97
C GLU A 106 7.09 -0.84 6.97
N GLY A 107 6.80 -1.40 5.82
CA GLY A 107 6.73 -2.84 5.66
C GLY A 107 6.54 -3.23 4.22
N TYR A 108 6.53 -4.54 3.97
CA TYR A 108 6.33 -5.11 2.65
C TYR A 108 5.02 -5.88 2.65
N PHE A 109 4.14 -5.54 1.72
CA PHE A 109 2.83 -6.19 1.58
C PHE A 109 2.90 -7.09 0.36
N PHE A 110 2.58 -8.35 0.57
CA PHE A 110 2.55 -9.31 -0.54
C PHE A 110 1.11 -9.53 -0.95
N MET A 111 0.84 -9.26 -2.22
CA MET A 111 -0.51 -9.21 -2.77
C MET A 111 -0.62 -10.22 -3.89
N VAL A 112 -1.79 -10.83 -4.02
CA VAL A 112 -2.07 -11.81 -5.09
C VAL A 112 -3.16 -11.25 -5.98
N ALA A 113 -2.94 -11.34 -7.29
CA ALA A 113 -3.95 -10.97 -8.27
C ALA A 113 -5.04 -12.04 -8.29
N ILE A 114 -6.29 -11.61 -8.30
CA ILE A 114 -7.43 -12.52 -8.25
C ILE A 114 -8.45 -12.17 -9.33
N ASP A 115 -9.24 -13.21 -9.71
CA ASP A 115 -10.37 -13.02 -10.60
C ASP A 115 -11.65 -12.74 -9.78
N SER A 116 -12.79 -12.68 -10.47
CA SER A 116 -14.06 -12.38 -9.82
C SER A 116 -14.50 -13.46 -8.84
N MET A 117 -13.91 -14.64 -8.92
CA MET A 117 -14.20 -15.74 -8.00
C MET A 117 -13.15 -15.92 -6.94
N MET A 118 -12.31 -14.90 -6.75
CA MET A 118 -11.25 -14.86 -5.73
C MET A 118 -10.16 -15.90 -5.96
N ARG A 119 -9.97 -16.35 -7.20
CA ARG A 119 -8.92 -17.32 -7.52
C ARG A 119 -7.67 -16.60 -8.02
N PRO A 120 -6.48 -17.07 -7.64
CA PRO A 120 -5.24 -16.44 -8.11
C PRO A 120 -5.14 -16.50 -9.62
N ILE A 121 -4.73 -15.39 -10.23
CA ILE A 121 -4.51 -15.31 -11.67
C ILE A 121 -3.15 -14.66 -11.94
N PRO A 122 -2.55 -14.94 -13.11
CA PRO A 122 -1.26 -14.35 -13.43
C PRO A 122 -1.35 -12.85 -13.61
N ILE A 123 -0.39 -12.14 -13.04
CA ILE A 123 -0.30 -10.69 -13.16
C ILE A 123 0.00 -10.29 -14.59
N CYS A 124 0.94 -10.97 -15.21
CA CYS A 124 1.44 -10.60 -16.53
C CYS A 124 0.53 -10.96 -17.68
N LEU A 125 -0.59 -11.63 -17.40
CA LEU A 125 -1.47 -12.08 -18.47
C LEU A 125 -1.99 -10.93 -19.32
N LEU A 126 -2.20 -9.77 -18.71
CA LEU A 126 -2.65 -8.57 -19.41
C LEU A 126 -1.70 -8.14 -20.53
N TYR A 127 -0.45 -8.51 -20.43
CA TYR A 127 0.59 -8.05 -21.34
C TYR A 127 1.00 -9.09 -22.34
N THR A 128 0.56 -10.32 -22.16
CA THR A 128 0.92 -11.40 -23.08
C THR A 128 -0.16 -11.68 -24.11
N SER A 129 -1.34 -11.19 -23.87
CA SER A 129 -2.37 -11.40 -24.85
C SER A 129 -2.17 -10.54 -26.05
N PRO A 130 -1.96 -10.64 -27.01
CA PRO A 130 -1.89 -10.12 -28.09
C PRO A 130 -1.76 -10.53 -29.09
N SER A 131 -1.21 -10.90 -28.73
CA SER A 131 -0.84 -11.12 -29.38
C SER A 131 -0.77 -11.71 -29.79
N PRO A 132 -0.57 -12.11 -29.90
CA PRO A 132 -0.40 -12.81 -30.22
C PRO A 132 -0.47 -13.44 -30.06
N ARG A 133 -0.37 -13.53 -29.73
CA ARG A 133 -0.43 -14.04 -29.43
C ARG A 133 -1.03 -14.19 -29.25
N ASP A 134 -1.09 -14.04 -29.32
CA ASP A 134 -1.61 -13.99 -29.20
C ASP A 134 -1.85 -13.86 -29.28
#